data_aa06dfdbc0bf0b055310ac2ce628b747
#
_entry.id   aa06dfdbc0bf0b055310ac2ce628b747
#
_cell.length_a   1.000
_cell.length_b   1.000
_cell.length_c   1.000
_cell.angle_alpha   90.00
_cell.angle_beta   90.00
_cell.angle_gamma   90.00
#
_symmetry.space_group_name_H-M   'P 1'
#
loop_
_entity.id
_entity.type
_entity.pdbx_description
1 polymer ?
#
loop_
_entity_poly.entity_id
_entity_poly.type
_entity_poly.pdbx_seq_one_letter_code
_entity_poly.pdbx_strand_id
1 'polypeptide(L)'
;MIPGMDILAIPLGWVLWFIYNLVSNYFIAIFLFTLIVRAATFPLSLKSQKAQADRAKLAPRLERLQKKYAKDPQKLQQKQMDLYEKEGISMTGGCLPMVIQMIVLFGVIAVIYSPLTHLARIPSAVVNASVTAVSQELDENDKEIPDPNKLSVNDRKGYYKELRLLMVMEKEENASAIKESIAALSDTDRKNKTADEYFAEMQHIRKDFAFFGGTLLENPWNDQGIKGINILWLIPLLSWLTALASSIVSMHYTKMATSAEKQPGQGCSNVMLIVLMPLFSLYITFIVPGGVGIYWI
;
A
#
# COMPACT_ATOMS: atom_id res chain seq x y z
N MET A 1 -3.04 14.92 -3.45
CA MET A 1 -3.89 13.76 -3.06
C MET A 1 -4.82 13.41 -4.21
N ILE A 2 -5.10 12.13 -4.44
CA ILE A 2 -6.15 11.74 -5.40
C ILE A 2 -7.48 12.08 -4.72
N PRO A 3 -8.35 12.93 -5.31
CA PRO A 3 -9.63 13.28 -4.72
C PRO A 3 -10.46 12.01 -4.48
N GLY A 4 -10.93 11.82 -3.26
CA GLY A 4 -11.75 10.66 -2.87
C GLY A 4 -11.03 9.57 -2.07
N MET A 5 -9.69 9.55 -1.98
CA MET A 5 -8.96 8.63 -1.09
C MET A 5 -9.13 9.01 0.39
N ASP A 6 -9.34 10.29 0.68
CA ASP A 6 -9.53 10.79 2.04
C ASP A 6 -10.79 10.23 2.72
N ILE A 7 -11.84 9.93 1.94
CA ILE A 7 -13.10 9.39 2.46
C ILE A 7 -12.89 8.06 3.21
N LEU A 8 -12.01 7.19 2.70
CA LEU A 8 -11.68 5.93 3.35
C LEU A 8 -10.51 6.06 4.33
N ALA A 9 -9.58 6.98 4.08
CA ALA A 9 -8.46 7.22 4.97
C ALA A 9 -8.92 7.72 6.35
N ILE A 10 -9.99 8.51 6.43
CA ILE A 10 -10.53 9.01 7.70
C ILE A 10 -10.98 7.87 8.63
N PRO A 11 -11.94 6.98 8.24
CA PRO A 11 -12.37 5.90 9.13
C PRO A 11 -11.25 4.89 9.40
N LEU A 12 -10.41 4.57 8.42
CA LEU A 12 -9.27 3.68 8.61
C LEU A 12 -8.23 4.30 9.55
N GLY A 13 -7.98 5.61 9.44
CA GLY A 13 -7.10 6.35 10.33
C GLY A 13 -7.61 6.37 11.78
N TRP A 14 -8.94 6.43 12.00
CA TRP A 14 -9.52 6.28 13.33
C TRP A 14 -9.25 4.91 13.94
N VAL A 15 -9.40 3.85 13.16
CA VAL A 15 -9.11 2.47 13.62
C VAL A 15 -7.62 2.34 13.97
N LEU A 16 -6.72 2.81 13.11
CA LEU A 16 -5.28 2.75 13.37
C LEU A 16 -4.90 3.57 14.62
N TRP A 17 -5.43 4.79 14.74
CA TRP A 17 -5.23 5.64 15.93
C TRP A 17 -5.68 4.96 17.21
N PHE A 18 -6.86 4.35 17.24
CA PHE A 18 -7.38 3.62 18.39
C PHE A 18 -6.45 2.48 18.81
N ILE A 19 -6.01 1.67 17.84
CA ILE A 19 -5.09 0.55 18.08
C ILE A 19 -3.76 1.08 18.61
N TYR A 20 -3.23 2.13 17.98
CA TYR A 20 -1.95 2.71 18.38
C TYR A 20 -1.97 3.24 19.82
N ASN A 21 -3.04 3.94 20.22
CA ASN A 21 -3.18 4.39 21.61
C ASN A 21 -3.28 3.24 22.62
N LEU A 22 -3.71 2.06 22.18
CA LEU A 22 -3.79 0.88 23.05
C LEU A 22 -2.42 0.20 23.22
N VAL A 23 -1.60 0.15 22.16
CA VAL A 23 -0.36 -0.65 22.15
C VAL A 23 0.90 0.20 22.22
N SER A 24 0.84 1.50 21.94
CA SER A 24 1.96 2.46 21.97
C SER A 24 3.21 1.98 21.19
N ASN A 25 2.98 1.23 20.12
CA ASN A 25 4.03 0.72 19.23
C ASN A 25 3.50 0.65 17.79
N TYR A 26 4.17 1.34 16.89
CA TYR A 26 3.69 1.48 15.51
C TYR A 26 3.67 0.16 14.73
N PHE A 27 4.70 -0.68 14.90
CA PHE A 27 4.77 -1.99 14.24
C PHE A 27 3.59 -2.88 14.66
N ILE A 28 3.34 -2.98 15.98
CA ILE A 28 2.23 -3.78 16.51
C ILE A 28 0.90 -3.18 16.08
N ALA A 29 0.77 -1.86 16.08
CA ALA A 29 -0.44 -1.17 15.65
C ALA A 29 -0.76 -1.45 14.16
N ILE A 30 0.21 -1.36 13.26
CA ILE A 30 0.02 -1.71 11.83
C ILE A 30 -0.31 -3.19 11.67
N PHE A 31 0.34 -4.07 12.40
CA PHE A 31 0.08 -5.51 12.32
C PHE A 31 -1.36 -5.83 12.72
N LEU A 32 -1.82 -5.35 13.88
CA LEU A 32 -3.20 -5.53 14.34
C LEU A 32 -4.22 -4.85 13.41
N PHE A 33 -3.92 -3.65 12.95
CA PHE A 33 -4.73 -2.94 11.97
C PHE A 33 -4.89 -3.75 10.68
N THR A 34 -3.80 -4.29 10.16
CA THR A 34 -3.81 -5.16 8.97
C THR A 34 -4.70 -6.38 9.20
N LEU A 35 -4.59 -7.02 10.37
CA LEU A 35 -5.41 -8.18 10.72
C LEU A 35 -6.91 -7.83 10.73
N ILE A 36 -7.27 -6.69 11.32
CA ILE A 36 -8.67 -6.21 11.36
C ILE A 36 -9.19 -5.92 9.95
N VAL A 37 -8.42 -5.21 9.11
CA VAL A 37 -8.80 -4.92 7.72
C VAL A 37 -8.96 -6.21 6.92
N ARG A 38 -8.04 -7.18 7.09
CA ARG A 38 -8.13 -8.51 6.43
C ARG A 38 -9.35 -9.29 6.91
N ALA A 39 -9.65 -9.28 8.21
CA ALA A 39 -10.84 -9.93 8.75
C ALA A 39 -12.13 -9.30 8.21
N ALA A 40 -12.20 -7.98 8.14
CA ALA A 40 -13.35 -7.26 7.58
C ALA A 40 -13.54 -7.53 6.07
N THR A 41 -12.46 -7.67 5.31
CA THR A 41 -12.51 -7.96 3.86
C THR A 41 -12.60 -9.46 3.55
N PHE A 42 -12.43 -10.34 4.54
CA PHE A 42 -12.44 -11.80 4.37
C PHE A 42 -13.69 -12.35 3.69
N PRO A 43 -14.93 -11.99 4.09
CA PRO A 43 -16.13 -12.49 3.43
C PRO A 43 -16.21 -12.09 1.95
N LEU A 44 -15.70 -10.91 1.60
CA LEU A 44 -15.60 -10.48 0.20
C LEU A 44 -14.58 -11.32 -0.57
N SER A 45 -13.43 -11.62 0.04
CA SER A 45 -12.39 -12.47 -0.53
C SER A 45 -12.91 -13.90 -0.78
N LEU A 46 -13.70 -14.46 0.12
CA LEU A 46 -14.34 -15.76 -0.08
C LEU A 46 -15.31 -15.77 -1.26
N LYS A 47 -16.15 -14.74 -1.40
CA LYS A 47 -17.04 -14.60 -2.55
C LYS A 47 -16.28 -14.51 -3.87
N SER A 48 -15.17 -13.76 -3.87
CA SER A 48 -14.27 -13.64 -5.03
C SER A 48 -13.65 -14.98 -5.42
N GLN A 49 -13.11 -15.72 -4.44
CA GLN A 49 -12.52 -17.04 -4.68
C GLN A 49 -13.54 -18.05 -5.22
N LYS A 50 -14.78 -18.04 -4.67
CA LYS A 50 -15.84 -18.87 -5.19
C LYS A 50 -16.18 -18.53 -6.64
N ALA A 51 -16.34 -17.26 -6.96
CA ALA A 51 -16.60 -16.81 -8.33
C ALA A 51 -15.47 -17.20 -9.31
N GLN A 52 -14.21 -17.14 -8.86
CA GLN A 52 -13.05 -17.60 -9.66
C GLN A 52 -13.07 -19.12 -9.87
N ALA A 53 -13.38 -19.90 -8.83
CA ALA A 53 -13.50 -21.37 -8.93
C ALA A 53 -14.63 -21.77 -9.89
N ASP A 54 -15.77 -21.11 -9.85
CA ASP A 54 -16.90 -21.39 -10.76
C ASP A 54 -16.56 -21.03 -12.21
N ARG A 55 -15.81 -19.97 -12.45
CA ARG A 55 -15.25 -19.65 -13.79
C ARG A 55 -14.23 -20.70 -14.26
N ALA A 56 -13.37 -21.17 -13.37
CA ALA A 56 -12.39 -22.21 -13.70
C ALA A 56 -13.07 -23.51 -14.18
N LYS A 57 -14.22 -23.88 -13.65
CA LYS A 57 -15.02 -25.04 -14.12
C LYS A 57 -15.50 -24.88 -15.56
N LEU A 58 -15.69 -23.66 -16.04
CA LEU A 58 -16.12 -23.38 -17.41
C LEU A 58 -14.97 -23.33 -18.41
N ALA A 59 -13.72 -23.36 -17.96
CA ALA A 59 -12.54 -23.26 -18.82
C ALA A 59 -12.55 -24.23 -20.01
N PRO A 60 -12.90 -25.53 -19.88
CA PRO A 60 -12.95 -26.44 -21.02
C PRO A 60 -14.04 -26.10 -22.05
N ARG A 61 -15.17 -25.54 -21.61
CA ARG A 61 -16.24 -25.08 -22.53
C ARG A 61 -15.83 -23.80 -23.24
N LEU A 62 -15.15 -22.88 -22.55
CA LEU A 62 -14.62 -21.66 -23.15
C LEU A 62 -13.58 -21.94 -24.23
N GLU A 63 -12.71 -22.91 -23.98
CA GLU A 63 -11.71 -23.33 -24.97
C GLU A 63 -12.36 -23.89 -26.26
N ARG A 64 -13.40 -24.72 -26.11
CA ARG A 64 -14.16 -25.22 -27.27
C ARG A 64 -14.79 -24.07 -28.08
N LEU A 65 -15.31 -23.04 -27.40
CA LEU A 65 -15.83 -21.84 -28.04
C LEU A 65 -14.71 -21.06 -28.76
N GLN A 66 -13.55 -20.88 -28.13
CA GLN A 66 -12.40 -20.21 -28.72
C GLN A 66 -11.92 -20.93 -30.01
N LYS A 67 -11.79 -22.25 -29.97
CA LYS A 67 -11.43 -23.06 -31.14
C LYS A 67 -12.48 -22.95 -32.24
N LYS A 68 -13.77 -22.98 -31.90
CA LYS A 68 -14.88 -22.92 -32.87
C LYS A 68 -15.03 -21.57 -33.56
N TYR A 69 -14.81 -20.49 -32.83
CA TYR A 69 -15.01 -19.10 -33.30
C TYR A 69 -13.70 -18.33 -33.41
N ALA A 70 -12.56 -19.00 -33.60
CA ALA A 70 -11.23 -18.38 -33.68
C ALA A 70 -11.11 -17.28 -34.77
N LYS A 71 -11.92 -17.37 -35.84
CA LYS A 71 -11.92 -16.43 -36.96
C LYS A 71 -12.94 -15.28 -36.80
N ASP A 72 -13.79 -15.32 -35.78
CA ASP A 72 -14.86 -14.34 -35.55
C ASP A 72 -14.86 -13.89 -34.05
N PRO A 73 -14.04 -12.88 -33.73
CA PRO A 73 -13.89 -12.43 -32.32
C PRO A 73 -15.19 -11.86 -31.76
N GLN A 74 -16.05 -11.23 -32.55
CA GLN A 74 -17.31 -10.67 -32.08
C GLN A 74 -18.28 -11.77 -31.68
N LYS A 75 -18.41 -12.79 -32.50
CA LYS A 75 -19.26 -13.96 -32.22
C LYS A 75 -18.71 -14.80 -31.07
N LEU A 76 -17.38 -14.88 -30.91
CA LEU A 76 -16.74 -15.51 -29.77
C LEU A 76 -17.14 -14.81 -28.48
N GLN A 77 -17.03 -13.49 -28.43
CA GLN A 77 -17.39 -12.69 -27.25
C GLN A 77 -18.88 -12.86 -26.89
N GLN A 78 -19.75 -12.81 -27.88
CA GLN A 78 -21.18 -13.03 -27.66
C GLN A 78 -21.47 -14.43 -27.08
N LYS A 79 -20.84 -15.49 -27.66
CA LYS A 79 -21.02 -16.86 -27.17
C LYS A 79 -20.39 -17.12 -25.79
N GLN A 80 -19.34 -16.40 -25.44
CA GLN A 80 -18.81 -16.41 -24.08
C GLN A 80 -19.79 -15.75 -23.09
N MET A 81 -20.40 -14.62 -23.47
CA MET A 81 -21.42 -13.97 -22.66
C MET A 81 -22.64 -14.89 -22.45
N ASP A 82 -23.18 -15.48 -23.53
CA ASP A 82 -24.29 -16.44 -23.49
C ASP A 82 -23.99 -17.63 -22.56
N LEU A 83 -22.72 -18.11 -22.55
CA LEU A 83 -22.32 -19.21 -21.69
C LEU A 83 -22.31 -18.81 -20.22
N TYR A 84 -21.75 -17.64 -19.88
CA TYR A 84 -21.72 -17.14 -18.51
C TYR A 84 -23.16 -16.89 -17.99
N GLU A 85 -24.02 -16.31 -18.80
CA GLU A 85 -25.40 -16.06 -18.47
C GLU A 85 -26.18 -17.36 -18.22
N LYS A 86 -26.02 -18.36 -19.09
CA LYS A 86 -26.66 -19.68 -18.93
C LYS A 86 -26.23 -20.42 -17.66
N GLU A 87 -24.97 -20.26 -17.24
CA GLU A 87 -24.44 -20.89 -16.04
C GLU A 87 -24.63 -20.00 -14.79
N GLY A 88 -25.34 -18.87 -14.92
CA GLY A 88 -25.63 -17.97 -13.80
C GLY A 88 -24.40 -17.26 -13.23
N ILE A 89 -23.30 -17.21 -13.99
CA ILE A 89 -22.04 -16.60 -13.54
C ILE A 89 -21.96 -15.14 -14.00
N SER A 90 -22.01 -14.22 -13.04
CA SER A 90 -21.87 -12.80 -13.32
C SER A 90 -20.48 -12.48 -13.87
N MET A 91 -20.40 -11.82 -15.04
CA MET A 91 -19.14 -11.33 -15.59
C MET A 91 -18.49 -10.25 -14.72
N THR A 92 -19.28 -9.40 -14.10
CA THR A 92 -18.83 -8.33 -13.20
C THR A 92 -18.51 -8.83 -11.80
N GLY A 93 -19.10 -9.94 -11.36
CA GLY A 93 -18.90 -10.51 -10.04
C GLY A 93 -17.46 -10.93 -9.73
N GLY A 94 -16.60 -11.08 -10.76
CA GLY A 94 -15.18 -11.41 -10.56
C GLY A 94 -14.26 -10.20 -10.47
N CYS A 95 -14.60 -9.06 -11.05
CA CYS A 95 -13.77 -7.86 -10.98
C CYS A 95 -14.19 -6.90 -9.85
N LEU A 96 -15.46 -6.91 -9.43
CA LEU A 96 -15.95 -6.06 -8.35
C LEU A 96 -15.17 -6.23 -7.03
N PRO A 97 -14.87 -7.44 -6.55
CA PRO A 97 -14.03 -7.62 -5.37
C PRO A 97 -12.63 -7.04 -5.54
N MET A 98 -12.05 -7.13 -6.74
CA MET A 98 -10.74 -6.54 -7.02
C MET A 98 -10.77 -5.01 -6.93
N VAL A 99 -11.80 -4.38 -7.48
CA VAL A 99 -11.97 -2.92 -7.38
C VAL A 99 -12.11 -2.48 -5.92
N ILE A 100 -12.95 -3.16 -5.13
CA ILE A 100 -13.11 -2.87 -3.70
C ILE A 100 -11.78 -3.05 -2.97
N GLN A 101 -11.05 -4.13 -3.25
CA GLN A 101 -9.73 -4.38 -2.66
C GLN A 101 -8.72 -3.28 -3.01
N MET A 102 -8.74 -2.76 -4.24
CA MET A 102 -7.89 -1.63 -4.65
C MET A 102 -8.25 -0.35 -3.87
N ILE A 103 -9.53 -0.06 -3.70
CA ILE A 103 -9.99 1.10 -2.93
C ILE A 103 -9.54 1.00 -1.46
N VAL A 104 -9.70 -0.17 -0.85
CA VAL A 104 -9.22 -0.42 0.52
C VAL A 104 -7.70 -0.27 0.61
N LEU A 105 -6.96 -0.84 -0.36
CA LEU A 105 -5.51 -0.72 -0.43
C LEU A 105 -5.05 0.74 -0.45
N PHE A 106 -5.65 1.55 -1.33
CA PHE A 106 -5.30 2.98 -1.41
C PHE A 106 -5.64 3.74 -0.12
N GLY A 107 -6.77 3.42 0.52
CA GLY A 107 -7.12 3.99 1.82
C GLY A 107 -6.10 3.64 2.91
N VAL A 108 -5.65 2.40 2.96
CA VAL A 108 -4.62 1.96 3.91
C VAL A 108 -3.27 2.63 3.63
N ILE A 109 -2.86 2.70 2.35
CA ILE A 109 -1.64 3.39 1.95
C ILE A 109 -1.68 4.87 2.37
N ALA A 110 -2.82 5.56 2.16
CA ALA A 110 -2.97 6.95 2.55
C ALA A 110 -2.78 7.14 4.07
N VAL A 111 -3.33 6.23 4.89
CA VAL A 111 -3.17 6.28 6.36
C VAL A 111 -1.71 6.03 6.77
N ILE A 112 -1.04 5.04 6.18
CA ILE A 112 0.35 4.70 6.52
C ILE A 112 1.32 5.80 6.12
N TYR A 113 1.06 6.49 5.00
CA TYR A 113 1.90 7.58 4.50
C TYR A 113 1.70 8.91 5.22
N SER A 114 0.62 9.05 5.98
CA SER A 114 0.30 10.27 6.70
C SER A 114 0.13 10.01 8.21
N PRO A 115 1.19 9.54 8.90
CA PRO A 115 1.11 9.18 10.32
C PRO A 115 0.89 10.40 11.22
N LEU A 116 1.42 11.56 10.88
CA LEU A 116 1.21 12.78 11.67
C LEU A 116 -0.25 13.21 11.63
N THR A 117 -0.88 13.13 10.47
CA THR A 117 -2.29 13.48 10.30
C THR A 117 -3.23 12.43 10.89
N HIS A 118 -2.99 11.14 10.64
CA HIS A 118 -3.92 10.07 11.01
C HIS A 118 -3.63 9.44 12.37
N LEU A 119 -2.37 9.32 12.78
CA LEU A 119 -1.95 8.69 14.02
C LEU A 119 -1.83 9.70 15.15
N ALA A 120 -1.03 10.77 14.96
CA ALA A 120 -0.86 11.83 15.95
C ALA A 120 -1.98 12.88 15.93
N ARG A 121 -2.80 12.93 14.87
CA ARG A 121 -3.88 13.91 14.68
C ARG A 121 -3.41 15.37 14.73
N ILE A 122 -2.21 15.60 14.26
CA ILE A 122 -1.65 16.93 14.13
C ILE A 122 -2.43 17.69 13.05
N PRO A 123 -2.81 18.95 13.29
CA PRO A 123 -3.51 19.77 12.31
C PRO A 123 -2.73 19.87 10.98
N SER A 124 -3.44 19.83 9.87
CA SER A 124 -2.82 19.92 8.54
C SER A 124 -2.05 21.22 8.32
N ALA A 125 -2.45 22.31 8.97
CA ALA A 125 -1.72 23.58 8.97
C ALA A 125 -0.32 23.41 9.54
N VAL A 126 -0.20 22.75 10.70
CA VAL A 126 1.08 22.47 11.38
C VAL A 126 1.95 21.53 10.53
N VAL A 127 1.37 20.45 9.98
CA VAL A 127 2.11 19.52 9.10
C VAL A 127 2.64 20.25 7.86
N ASN A 128 1.80 21.05 7.21
CA ASN A 128 2.19 21.78 5.99
C ASN A 128 3.25 22.85 6.28
N ALA A 129 3.14 23.60 7.38
CA ALA A 129 4.16 24.57 7.80
C ALA A 129 5.49 23.86 8.06
N SER A 130 5.50 22.74 8.77
CA SER A 130 6.70 21.93 9.04
C SER A 130 7.34 21.40 7.76
N VAL A 131 6.53 20.87 6.83
CA VAL A 131 7.02 20.39 5.52
C VAL A 131 7.64 21.53 4.71
N THR A 132 7.02 22.72 4.72
CA THR A 132 7.54 23.88 3.98
C THR A 132 8.85 24.37 4.58
N ALA A 133 8.98 24.42 5.90
CA ALA A 133 10.18 24.86 6.61
C ALA A 133 11.43 24.05 6.29
N VAL A 134 11.27 22.76 5.98
CA VAL A 134 12.40 21.85 5.65
C VAL A 134 12.46 21.51 4.16
N SER A 135 11.73 22.23 3.31
CA SER A 135 11.80 22.02 1.86
C SER A 135 13.04 22.67 1.28
N GLN A 136 13.57 22.07 0.22
CA GLN A 136 14.68 22.64 -0.54
C GLN A 136 14.30 24.00 -1.11
N GLU A 137 15.27 24.90 -1.15
CA GLU A 137 15.14 26.19 -1.80
C GLU A 137 15.17 26.01 -3.32
N LEU A 138 14.55 26.97 -4.02
CA LEU A 138 14.54 27.05 -5.48
C LEU A 138 15.51 28.17 -5.91
N ASP A 139 16.23 27.96 -7.01
CA ASP A 139 17.02 29.00 -7.66
C ASP A 139 16.13 29.97 -8.47
N GLU A 140 16.73 30.97 -9.10
CA GLU A 140 16.05 31.97 -9.93
C GLU A 140 15.31 31.37 -11.15
N ASN A 141 15.60 30.08 -11.50
CA ASN A 141 14.98 29.36 -12.61
C ASN A 141 14.01 28.26 -12.14
N ASP A 142 13.51 28.33 -10.90
CA ASP A 142 12.66 27.32 -10.26
C ASP A 142 13.28 25.91 -10.16
N LYS A 143 14.62 25.81 -10.19
CA LYS A 143 15.33 24.55 -9.94
C LYS A 143 15.67 24.42 -8.47
N GLU A 144 15.57 23.17 -7.98
CA GLU A 144 15.94 22.87 -6.60
C GLU A 144 17.45 23.03 -6.37
N ILE A 145 17.81 23.69 -5.29
CA ILE A 145 19.17 23.72 -4.77
C ILE A 145 19.37 22.41 -4.00
N PRO A 146 20.21 21.47 -4.49
CA PRO A 146 20.29 20.13 -3.89
C PRO A 146 20.80 20.20 -2.45
N ASP A 147 19.99 19.75 -1.50
CA ASP A 147 20.35 19.53 -0.11
C ASP A 147 19.81 18.17 0.36
N PRO A 148 20.67 17.19 0.65
CA PRO A 148 20.24 15.86 1.07
C PRO A 148 19.54 15.84 2.44
N ASN A 149 19.63 16.93 3.18
CA ASN A 149 18.99 17.07 4.50
C ASN A 149 17.61 17.69 4.44
N LYS A 150 17.18 18.18 3.28
CA LYS A 150 15.89 18.85 3.06
C LYS A 150 14.97 18.04 2.13
N LEU A 151 13.70 18.37 2.15
CA LEU A 151 12.69 17.74 1.30
C LEU A 151 12.74 18.33 -0.11
N SER A 152 12.78 17.48 -1.11
CA SER A 152 12.61 17.90 -2.51
C SER A 152 11.19 18.42 -2.78
N VAL A 153 11.00 19.15 -3.87
CA VAL A 153 9.67 19.61 -4.33
C VAL A 153 8.74 18.41 -4.57
N ASN A 154 9.30 17.30 -5.07
CA ASN A 154 8.54 16.07 -5.29
C ASN A 154 8.10 15.45 -3.96
N ASP A 155 8.97 15.40 -2.95
CA ASP A 155 8.64 14.91 -1.61
C ASP A 155 7.59 15.79 -0.94
N ARG A 156 7.71 17.13 -1.06
CA ARG A 156 6.76 18.10 -0.51
C ARG A 156 5.36 17.95 -1.08
N LYS A 157 5.26 17.72 -2.38
CA LYS A 157 3.97 17.55 -3.10
C LYS A 157 3.48 16.12 -3.08
N GLY A 158 4.35 15.16 -2.76
CA GLY A 158 4.09 13.73 -2.83
C GLY A 158 3.33 13.16 -1.63
N TYR A 159 2.95 11.90 -1.76
CA TYR A 159 2.30 11.13 -0.70
C TYR A 159 3.19 10.89 0.52
N TYR A 160 4.51 10.91 0.32
CA TYR A 160 5.50 10.58 1.34
C TYR A 160 5.89 11.76 2.24
N LYS A 161 5.29 12.95 2.04
CA LYS A 161 5.74 14.18 2.71
C LYS A 161 5.89 14.05 4.22
N GLU A 162 4.95 13.37 4.89
CA GLU A 162 5.00 13.19 6.34
C GLU A 162 6.08 12.21 6.76
N LEU A 163 6.24 11.09 6.05
CA LEU A 163 7.32 10.14 6.32
C LEU A 163 8.70 10.78 6.08
N ARG A 164 8.84 11.54 4.99
CA ARG A 164 10.08 12.26 4.69
C ARG A 164 10.37 13.35 5.73
N LEU A 165 9.34 14.09 6.16
CA LEU A 165 9.48 15.06 7.25
C LEU A 165 10.04 14.39 8.50
N LEU A 166 9.49 13.24 8.91
CA LEU A 166 9.97 12.48 10.06
C LEU A 166 11.44 12.00 9.91
N MET A 167 11.92 11.78 8.70
CA MET A 167 13.31 11.38 8.45
C MET A 167 14.30 12.53 8.63
N VAL A 168 13.94 13.75 8.19
CA VAL A 168 14.87 14.91 8.17
C VAL A 168 14.74 15.80 9.41
N MET A 169 13.66 15.69 10.19
CA MET A 169 13.33 16.62 11.29
C MET A 169 14.35 16.67 12.44
N GLU A 170 15.17 15.64 12.63
CA GLU A 170 16.13 15.60 13.75
C GLU A 170 17.41 16.40 13.50
N LYS A 171 17.64 16.83 12.27
CA LYS A 171 18.75 17.76 12.00
C LYS A 171 18.51 19.04 12.79
N GLU A 172 19.52 19.56 13.48
CA GLU A 172 19.39 20.72 14.37
C GLU A 172 18.83 21.96 13.63
N GLU A 173 19.29 22.18 12.40
CA GLU A 173 18.78 23.23 11.53
C GLU A 173 17.28 23.07 11.21
N ASN A 174 16.87 21.84 10.83
CA ASN A 174 15.48 21.54 10.51
C ASN A 174 14.57 21.61 11.75
N ALA A 175 15.06 21.17 12.90
CA ALA A 175 14.30 21.23 14.15
C ALA A 175 13.98 22.68 14.53
N SER A 176 14.93 23.58 14.37
CA SER A 176 14.75 25.03 14.63
C SER A 176 13.75 25.63 13.64
N ALA A 177 13.93 25.38 12.34
CA ALA A 177 13.05 25.88 11.28
C ALA A 177 11.60 25.37 11.44
N ILE A 178 11.41 24.10 11.79
CA ILE A 178 10.09 23.53 12.07
C ILE A 178 9.40 24.24 13.22
N LYS A 179 10.09 24.42 14.36
CA LYS A 179 9.54 25.07 15.54
C LYS A 179 9.19 26.54 15.24
N GLU A 180 10.03 27.26 14.52
CA GLU A 180 9.78 28.64 14.13
C GLU A 180 8.56 28.73 13.20
N SER A 181 8.46 27.87 12.21
CA SER A 181 7.32 27.84 11.27
C SER A 181 6.00 27.51 11.97
N ILE A 182 6.01 26.61 12.95
CA ILE A 182 4.82 26.29 13.74
C ILE A 182 4.47 27.48 14.66
N ALA A 183 5.44 28.12 15.29
CA ALA A 183 5.22 29.26 16.16
C ALA A 183 4.60 30.46 15.41
N ALA A 184 4.90 30.62 14.12
CA ALA A 184 4.34 31.65 13.26
C ALA A 184 2.85 31.43 12.90
N LEU A 185 2.29 30.23 13.12
CA LEU A 185 0.88 29.94 12.89
C LEU A 185 -0.01 30.59 13.96
N SER A 186 -1.28 30.86 13.59
CA SER A 186 -2.29 31.34 14.54
C SER A 186 -2.59 30.28 15.62
N ASP A 187 -3.05 30.74 16.79
CA ASP A 187 -3.45 29.84 17.89
C ASP A 187 -4.60 28.90 17.47
N THR A 188 -5.48 29.37 16.60
CA THR A 188 -6.57 28.57 16.03
C THR A 188 -6.02 27.41 15.19
N ASP A 189 -5.01 27.67 14.33
CA ASP A 189 -4.38 26.65 13.49
C ASP A 189 -3.59 25.63 14.32
N ARG A 190 -3.01 26.07 15.42
CA ARG A 190 -2.28 25.26 16.39
C ARG A 190 -3.18 24.58 17.44
N LYS A 191 -4.50 24.82 17.43
CA LYS A 191 -5.42 24.31 18.46
C LYS A 191 -4.93 24.56 19.89
N ASN A 192 -4.35 25.72 20.15
CA ASN A 192 -3.80 26.18 21.42
C ASN A 192 -2.61 25.34 21.96
N LYS A 193 -1.94 24.53 21.15
CA LYS A 193 -0.69 23.87 21.51
C LYS A 193 0.52 24.69 21.08
N THR A 194 1.63 24.52 21.77
CA THR A 194 2.90 25.18 21.45
C THR A 194 3.67 24.46 20.34
N ALA A 195 4.64 25.13 19.73
CA ALA A 195 5.51 24.53 18.73
C ALA A 195 6.35 23.37 19.30
N ASP A 196 6.81 23.52 20.56
CA ASP A 196 7.57 22.47 21.24
C ASP A 196 6.74 21.22 21.53
N GLU A 197 5.47 21.39 21.89
CA GLU A 197 4.57 20.25 22.10
C GLU A 197 4.35 19.47 20.79
N TYR A 198 4.09 20.15 19.67
CA TYR A 198 3.96 19.48 18.37
C TYR A 198 5.25 18.82 17.92
N PHE A 199 6.38 19.46 18.13
CA PHE A 199 7.67 18.89 17.78
C PHE A 199 7.98 17.63 18.61
N ALA A 200 7.65 17.65 19.91
CA ALA A 200 7.77 16.47 20.77
C ALA A 200 6.85 15.33 20.34
N GLU A 201 5.59 15.63 19.95
CA GLU A 201 4.68 14.63 19.38
C GLU A 201 5.23 13.99 18.10
N MET A 202 5.78 14.80 17.19
CA MET A 202 6.42 14.29 15.97
C MET A 202 7.63 13.40 16.30
N GLN A 203 8.47 13.80 17.26
CA GLN A 203 9.61 12.99 17.72
C GLN A 203 9.15 11.66 18.33
N HIS A 204 8.06 11.67 19.10
CA HIS A 204 7.50 10.45 19.68
C HIS A 204 7.06 9.49 18.59
N ILE A 205 6.25 9.97 17.63
CA ILE A 205 5.83 9.16 16.49
C ILE A 205 7.05 8.60 15.72
N ARG A 206 8.06 9.43 15.46
CA ARG A 206 9.27 8.97 14.75
C ARG A 206 9.98 7.83 15.49
N LYS A 207 10.10 7.91 16.81
CA LYS A 207 10.72 6.84 17.62
C LYS A 207 9.96 5.52 17.53
N ASP A 208 8.64 5.58 17.43
CA ASP A 208 7.78 4.40 17.35
C ASP A 208 7.89 3.67 16.00
N PHE A 209 8.44 4.32 14.98
CA PHE A 209 8.79 3.66 13.72
C PHE A 209 10.05 2.80 13.82
N ALA A 210 10.72 2.74 14.97
CA ALA A 210 11.87 1.86 15.16
C ALA A 210 11.47 0.38 14.97
N PHE A 211 12.30 -0.35 14.23
CA PHE A 211 12.08 -1.75 13.91
C PHE A 211 13.40 -2.51 13.94
N PHE A 212 13.65 -3.28 14.98
CA PHE A 212 14.82 -4.15 15.15
C PHE A 212 16.18 -3.51 14.75
N GLY A 213 16.38 -2.26 15.13
CA GLY A 213 17.62 -1.51 14.84
C GLY A 213 17.60 -0.71 13.52
N GLY A 214 16.50 -0.77 12.77
CA GLY A 214 16.21 0.12 11.63
C GLY A 214 14.96 0.96 11.88
N THR A 215 14.44 1.59 10.83
CA THR A 215 13.20 2.38 10.89
C THR A 215 12.26 2.02 9.74
N LEU A 216 10.97 1.87 10.05
CA LEU A 216 9.93 1.62 9.06
C LEU A 216 9.62 2.81 8.14
N LEU A 217 10.25 3.97 8.40
CA LEU A 217 10.18 5.15 7.54
C LEU A 217 10.93 4.95 6.22
N GLU A 218 11.99 4.14 6.24
CA GLU A 218 12.87 3.90 5.10
C GLU A 218 12.34 2.78 4.20
N ASN A 219 12.83 2.81 2.96
CA ASN A 219 12.62 1.72 2.02
C ASN A 219 13.68 0.63 2.28
N PRO A 220 13.35 -0.65 2.15
CA PRO A 220 14.35 -1.73 2.22
C PRO A 220 15.48 -1.57 1.20
N TRP A 221 15.16 -1.05 0.00
CA TRP A 221 16.15 -0.70 -1.02
C TRP A 221 16.59 0.76 -0.83
N ASN A 222 17.83 0.96 -0.39
CA ASN A 222 18.44 2.26 -0.23
C ASN A 222 19.47 2.54 -1.36
N ASP A 223 20.06 3.74 -1.36
CA ASP A 223 21.03 4.17 -2.37
C ASP A 223 22.31 3.30 -2.44
N GLN A 224 22.58 2.51 -1.39
CA GLN A 224 23.69 1.57 -1.35
C GLN A 224 23.36 0.22 -2.02
N GLY A 225 22.10 -0.01 -2.41
CA GLY A 225 21.65 -1.24 -3.05
C GLY A 225 21.94 -2.48 -2.21
N ILE A 226 22.56 -3.50 -2.83
CA ILE A 226 22.90 -4.77 -2.17
C ILE A 226 23.91 -4.59 -1.01
N LYS A 227 24.75 -3.56 -1.04
CA LYS A 227 25.71 -3.28 0.04
C LYS A 227 25.03 -2.72 1.29
N GLY A 228 23.82 -2.19 1.16
CA GLY A 228 23.01 -1.64 2.24
C GLY A 228 21.99 -2.63 2.83
N ILE A 229 22.29 -3.94 2.81
CA ILE A 229 21.41 -4.94 3.44
C ILE A 229 21.22 -4.61 4.91
N ASN A 230 19.96 -4.40 5.28
CA ASN A 230 19.54 -4.10 6.64
C ASN A 230 18.37 -5.02 7.04
N ILE A 231 17.90 -4.88 8.27
CA ILE A 231 16.81 -5.70 8.81
C ILE A 231 15.50 -5.56 8.03
N LEU A 232 15.30 -4.43 7.33
CA LEU A 232 14.10 -4.19 6.52
C LEU A 232 13.99 -5.15 5.32
N TRP A 233 15.08 -5.79 4.89
CA TRP A 233 15.07 -6.81 3.83
C TRP A 233 14.26 -8.05 4.20
N LEU A 234 14.00 -8.28 5.51
CA LEU A 234 13.10 -9.34 5.94
C LEU A 234 11.67 -9.12 5.42
N ILE A 235 11.22 -7.87 5.25
CA ILE A 235 9.88 -7.52 4.80
C ILE A 235 9.65 -8.01 3.35
N PRO A 236 10.49 -7.63 2.35
CA PRO A 236 10.36 -8.16 0.99
C PRO A 236 10.48 -9.68 0.91
N LEU A 237 11.38 -10.29 1.69
CA LEU A 237 11.54 -11.74 1.70
C LEU A 237 10.30 -12.46 2.25
N LEU A 238 9.72 -11.97 3.35
CA LEU A 238 8.47 -12.51 3.89
C LEU A 238 7.31 -12.30 2.90
N SER A 239 7.22 -11.13 2.28
CA SER A 239 6.21 -10.85 1.26
C SER A 239 6.32 -11.81 0.06
N TRP A 240 7.53 -12.08 -0.39
CA TRP A 240 7.77 -13.04 -1.46
C TRP A 240 7.37 -14.47 -1.06
N LEU A 241 7.75 -14.92 0.14
CA LEU A 241 7.41 -16.24 0.67
C LEU A 241 5.90 -16.44 0.82
N THR A 242 5.21 -15.44 1.37
CA THR A 242 3.74 -15.49 1.53
C THR A 242 3.03 -15.48 0.18
N ALA A 243 3.51 -14.68 -0.79
CA ALA A 243 2.97 -14.67 -2.15
C ALA A 243 3.21 -16.01 -2.88
N LEU A 244 4.39 -16.63 -2.72
CA LEU A 244 4.68 -17.96 -3.24
C LEU A 244 3.75 -19.00 -2.62
N ALA A 245 3.63 -19.03 -1.30
CA ALA A 245 2.76 -19.98 -0.60
C ALA A 245 1.29 -19.83 -1.06
N SER A 246 0.80 -18.60 -1.16
CA SER A 246 -0.54 -18.28 -1.66
C SER A 246 -0.73 -18.76 -3.12
N SER A 247 0.26 -18.55 -3.98
CA SER A 247 0.23 -19.00 -5.39
C SER A 247 0.19 -20.54 -5.50
N ILE A 248 0.99 -21.25 -4.71
CA ILE A 248 1.03 -22.73 -4.68
C ILE A 248 -0.31 -23.28 -4.18
N VAL A 249 -0.84 -22.72 -3.10
CA VAL A 249 -2.14 -23.10 -2.52
C VAL A 249 -3.26 -22.86 -3.55
N SER A 250 -3.31 -21.69 -4.16
CA SER A 250 -4.29 -21.36 -5.19
C SER A 250 -4.24 -22.33 -6.38
N MET A 251 -3.04 -22.70 -6.83
CA MET A 251 -2.84 -23.68 -7.89
C MET A 251 -3.36 -25.07 -7.51
N HIS A 252 -3.07 -25.49 -6.28
CA HIS A 252 -3.53 -26.81 -5.80
C HIS A 252 -5.06 -26.89 -5.82
N TYR A 253 -5.73 -25.88 -5.30
CA TYR A 253 -7.20 -25.84 -5.33
C TYR A 253 -7.77 -25.71 -6.74
N THR A 254 -7.13 -24.94 -7.62
CA THR A 254 -7.58 -24.81 -9.02
C THR A 254 -7.43 -26.13 -9.77
N LYS A 255 -6.34 -26.90 -9.56
CA LYS A 255 -6.15 -28.22 -10.13
C LYS A 255 -7.18 -29.24 -9.63
N MET A 256 -7.56 -29.18 -8.35
CA MET A 256 -8.63 -30.01 -7.80
C MET A 256 -10.00 -29.69 -8.37
N ALA A 257 -10.26 -28.41 -8.68
CA ALA A 257 -11.53 -27.96 -9.23
C ALA A 257 -11.67 -28.22 -10.76
N THR A 258 -10.55 -28.27 -11.49
CA THR A 258 -10.48 -28.61 -12.91
C THR A 258 -9.96 -30.03 -13.05
N SER A 259 -10.85 -31.02 -13.23
CA SER A 259 -10.47 -32.41 -13.47
C SER A 259 -9.54 -32.49 -14.70
N ALA A 260 -8.27 -32.60 -14.41
CA ALA A 260 -7.18 -33.27 -15.11
C ALA A 260 -7.15 -33.35 -16.64
N GLU A 261 -7.48 -32.36 -17.41
CA GLU A 261 -7.11 -32.35 -18.83
C GLU A 261 -6.07 -31.24 -19.08
N LYS A 262 -4.85 -31.65 -19.46
CA LYS A 262 -3.75 -30.74 -19.81
C LYS A 262 -4.15 -29.89 -21.02
N GLN A 263 -4.53 -28.63 -20.78
CA GLN A 263 -4.84 -27.71 -21.88
C GLN A 263 -3.56 -27.12 -22.49
N PRO A 264 -3.37 -27.22 -23.82
CA PRO A 264 -2.29 -26.50 -24.50
C PRO A 264 -2.58 -24.97 -24.39
N GLY A 265 -1.63 -24.21 -23.85
CA GLY A 265 -1.74 -22.76 -23.60
C GLY A 265 -1.91 -22.34 -22.15
N GLN A 266 -2.38 -23.19 -21.27
CA GLN A 266 -2.54 -22.92 -19.82
C GLN A 266 -1.20 -22.87 -19.07
N GLY A 267 -0.15 -23.47 -19.63
CA GLY A 267 1.18 -23.49 -19.03
C GLY A 267 1.78 -22.09 -18.85
N CYS A 268 1.62 -21.22 -19.85
CA CYS A 268 2.16 -19.85 -19.79
C CYS A 268 1.42 -18.97 -18.77
N SER A 269 0.08 -19.08 -18.71
CA SER A 269 -0.73 -18.34 -17.74
C SER A 269 -0.44 -18.79 -16.30
N ASN A 270 -0.26 -20.09 -16.05
CA ASN A 270 0.06 -20.62 -14.74
C ASN A 270 1.48 -20.22 -14.29
N VAL A 271 2.47 -20.25 -15.18
CA VAL A 271 3.84 -19.80 -14.89
C VAL A 271 3.83 -18.30 -14.59
N MET A 272 3.09 -17.49 -15.33
CA MET A 272 2.94 -16.08 -15.08
C MET A 272 2.38 -15.78 -13.67
N LEU A 273 1.35 -16.49 -13.23
CA LEU A 273 0.76 -16.31 -11.90
C LEU A 273 1.70 -16.78 -10.78
N ILE A 274 2.41 -17.89 -10.98
CA ILE A 274 3.26 -18.50 -9.94
C ILE A 274 4.59 -17.76 -9.78
N VAL A 275 5.15 -17.26 -10.87
CA VAL A 275 6.48 -16.65 -10.86
C VAL A 275 6.39 -15.12 -10.86
N LEU A 276 5.57 -14.56 -11.74
CA LEU A 276 5.52 -13.12 -11.94
C LEU A 276 4.87 -12.39 -10.76
N MET A 277 3.78 -12.94 -10.17
CA MET A 277 3.10 -12.30 -9.03
C MET A 277 3.97 -12.25 -7.77
N PRO A 278 4.63 -13.35 -7.33
CA PRO A 278 5.57 -13.26 -6.22
C PRO A 278 6.78 -12.36 -6.48
N LEU A 279 7.32 -12.35 -7.71
CA LEU A 279 8.41 -11.42 -8.07
C LEU A 279 7.94 -9.96 -8.06
N PHE A 280 6.72 -9.69 -8.52
CA PHE A 280 6.12 -8.36 -8.44
C PHE A 280 5.91 -7.91 -6.99
N SER A 281 5.43 -8.82 -6.12
CA SER A 281 5.30 -8.57 -4.69
C SER A 281 6.65 -8.23 -4.05
N LEU A 282 7.69 -9.01 -4.38
CA LEU A 282 9.07 -8.75 -3.94
C LEU A 282 9.54 -7.37 -4.38
N TYR A 283 9.37 -7.03 -5.65
CA TYR A 283 9.78 -5.74 -6.22
C TYR A 283 9.09 -4.57 -5.53
N ILE A 284 7.75 -4.62 -5.42
CA ILE A 284 6.98 -3.54 -4.78
C ILE A 284 7.44 -3.32 -3.33
N THR A 285 7.62 -4.39 -2.57
CA THR A 285 8.01 -4.27 -1.16
C THR A 285 9.44 -3.80 -0.94
N PHE A 286 10.29 -3.85 -1.95
CA PHE A 286 11.61 -3.20 -1.91
C PHE A 286 11.57 -1.67 -2.07
N ILE A 287 10.62 -1.17 -2.85
CA ILE A 287 10.55 0.26 -3.20
C ILE A 287 9.59 1.07 -2.32
N VAL A 288 8.75 0.42 -1.52
CA VAL A 288 7.84 1.10 -0.58
C VAL A 288 8.44 1.16 0.82
N PRO A 289 8.08 2.16 1.64
CA PRO A 289 8.47 2.22 3.05
C PRO A 289 8.07 0.96 3.82
N GLY A 290 8.90 0.56 4.79
CA GLY A 290 8.72 -0.67 5.55
C GLY A 290 7.33 -0.84 6.16
N GLY A 291 6.72 0.23 6.63
CA GLY A 291 5.35 0.22 7.17
C GLY A 291 4.30 -0.26 6.15
N VAL A 292 4.42 0.13 4.88
CA VAL A 292 3.54 -0.37 3.81
C VAL A 292 3.86 -1.82 3.48
N GLY A 293 5.15 -2.17 3.48
CA GLY A 293 5.58 -3.56 3.25
C GLY A 293 4.99 -4.54 4.25
N ILE A 294 4.83 -4.16 5.53
CA ILE A 294 4.18 -4.98 6.57
C ILE A 294 2.71 -5.24 6.23
N TYR A 295 1.99 -4.23 5.77
CA TYR A 295 0.60 -4.41 5.32
C TYR A 295 0.50 -5.33 4.10
N TRP A 296 1.52 -5.31 3.22
CA TRP A 296 1.53 -6.08 1.98
C TRP A 296 1.70 -7.60 2.20
N ILE A 297 2.35 -8.02 3.29
CA ILE A 297 2.53 -9.43 3.69
C ILE A 297 1.20 -10.09 4.05
#